data_16c0b5e8b37aecb894567c3a7074ccc7
#
_entry.id   16c0b5e8b37aecb894567c3a7074ccc7
#
_cell.length_a   1.000
_cell.length_b   1.000
_cell.length_c   1.000
_cell.angle_alpha   90.00
_cell.angle_beta   90.00
_cell.angle_gamma   90.00
#
_symmetry.space_group_name_H-M   'P 1'
#
loop_
_entity.id
_entity.type
_entity.pdbx_description
1 polymer ?
#
loop_
_entity_poly.entity_id
_entity_poly.type
_entity_poly.pdbx_seq_one_letter_code
_entity_poly.pdbx_strand_id
1 'polypeptide(L)'
;MSDAEREARARDAQRRRDDRQYKLHAASLEDAIADKPPAPSAIGAAAEDRAVAALEADGYLIVARNWKRPSGELDVVARDGDVLVFVEVRSREDDEHGHAAEMVSWQKRGKVTRIAYLYLVLEKPAYDECRFDVVAVTGDRVEIIKDAWRG
;
A
#
# COMPACT_ATOMS: atom_id res chain seq x y z
N MET A 1 25.93 35.83 -2.84
CA MET A 1 25.39 34.47 -2.77
C MET A 1 25.91 33.66 -3.95
N SER A 2 26.58 32.55 -3.69
CA SER A 2 27.10 31.67 -4.73
C SER A 2 25.99 30.90 -5.43
N ASP A 3 26.27 30.40 -6.64
CA ASP A 3 25.28 29.54 -7.36
C ASP A 3 24.93 28.28 -6.56
N ALA A 4 25.92 27.70 -5.88
CA ALA A 4 25.70 26.55 -4.99
C ALA A 4 24.72 26.86 -3.84
N GLU A 5 24.81 28.05 -3.25
CA GLU A 5 23.88 28.48 -2.20
C GLU A 5 22.47 28.73 -2.73
N ARG A 6 22.34 29.24 -3.94
CA ARG A 6 21.05 29.41 -4.63
C ARG A 6 20.39 28.07 -4.92
N GLU A 7 21.16 27.14 -5.44
CA GLU A 7 20.67 25.77 -5.70
C GLU A 7 20.26 25.03 -4.43
N ALA A 8 21.05 25.15 -3.36
CA ALA A 8 20.73 24.56 -2.08
C ALA A 8 19.41 25.11 -1.52
N ARG A 9 19.20 26.43 -1.58
CA ARG A 9 17.96 27.07 -1.15
C ARG A 9 16.76 26.64 -2.03
N ALA A 10 16.96 26.51 -3.32
CA ALA A 10 15.92 26.06 -4.24
C ALA A 10 15.50 24.61 -3.94
N ARG A 11 16.45 23.72 -3.67
CA ARG A 11 16.17 22.32 -3.27
C ARG A 11 15.44 22.26 -1.94
N ASP A 12 15.85 23.04 -0.95
CA ASP A 12 15.18 23.08 0.36
C ASP A 12 13.75 23.62 0.24
N ALA A 13 13.54 24.65 -0.56
CA ALA A 13 12.22 25.21 -0.84
C ALA A 13 11.33 24.20 -1.58
N GLN A 14 11.87 23.46 -2.53
CA GLN A 14 11.13 22.41 -3.24
C GLN A 14 10.73 21.29 -2.28
N ARG A 15 11.68 20.81 -1.49
CA ARG A 15 11.44 19.77 -0.48
C ARG A 15 10.34 20.17 0.51
N ARG A 16 10.31 21.43 0.97
CA ARG A 16 9.26 21.92 1.87
C ARG A 16 7.90 22.04 1.18
N ARG A 17 7.86 22.34 -0.12
CA ARG A 17 6.62 22.36 -0.91
C ARG A 17 6.06 20.95 -1.05
N ASP A 18 6.92 20.00 -1.39
CA ASP A 18 6.54 18.60 -1.55
C ASP A 18 6.03 18.04 -0.22
N ASP A 19 6.71 18.30 0.89
CA ASP A 19 6.30 17.87 2.23
C ASP A 19 4.96 18.50 2.65
N ARG A 20 4.75 19.79 2.34
CA ARG A 20 3.48 20.48 2.59
C ARG A 20 2.34 19.89 1.75
N GLN A 21 2.61 19.64 0.48
CA GLN A 21 1.62 19.05 -0.43
C GLN A 21 1.24 17.64 0.00
N TYR A 22 2.20 16.85 0.45
CA TYR A 22 1.98 15.55 1.05
C TYR A 22 1.07 15.61 2.27
N LYS A 23 1.37 16.50 3.20
CA LYS A 23 0.58 16.66 4.43
C LYS A 23 -0.85 17.14 4.15
N LEU A 24 -1.02 18.08 3.21
CA LEU A 24 -2.34 18.55 2.79
C LEU A 24 -3.13 17.46 2.10
N HIS A 25 -2.49 16.66 1.27
CA HIS A 25 -3.14 15.54 0.57
C HIS A 25 -3.55 14.44 1.55
N ALA A 26 -2.70 14.11 2.53
CA ALA A 26 -3.01 13.15 3.59
C ALA A 26 -4.18 13.63 4.46
N ALA A 27 -4.19 14.90 4.89
CA ALA A 27 -5.27 15.50 5.66
C ALA A 27 -6.60 15.53 4.89
N SER A 28 -6.55 15.88 3.60
CA SER A 28 -7.73 15.85 2.71
C SER A 28 -8.31 14.44 2.53
N LEU A 29 -7.46 13.42 2.52
CA LEU A 29 -7.89 12.03 2.45
C LEU A 29 -8.56 11.58 3.76
N GLU A 30 -8.07 12.00 4.90
CA GLU A 30 -8.72 11.71 6.19
C GLU A 30 -10.09 12.37 6.32
N ASP A 31 -10.22 13.62 5.88
CA ASP A 31 -11.49 14.38 5.96
C ASP A 31 -12.53 13.92 4.93
N ALA A 32 -12.09 13.42 3.78
CA ALA A 32 -12.98 13.06 2.68
C ALA A 32 -13.75 11.76 2.88
N ILE A 33 -13.36 10.92 3.84
CA ILE A 33 -13.93 9.59 4.03
C ILE A 33 -14.29 9.38 5.49
N ALA A 34 -15.38 10.02 5.91
CA ALA A 34 -15.96 9.87 7.24
C ALA A 34 -16.68 8.53 7.45
N ASP A 35 -16.78 7.68 6.40
CA ASP A 35 -17.45 6.39 6.50
C ASP A 35 -16.50 5.34 7.08
N LYS A 36 -16.93 4.75 8.20
CA LYS A 36 -16.25 3.62 8.81
C LYS A 36 -16.18 2.46 7.81
N PRO A 37 -14.99 1.93 7.49
CA PRO A 37 -14.90 0.78 6.60
C PRO A 37 -15.68 -0.40 7.17
N PRO A 38 -16.36 -1.20 6.33
CA PRO A 38 -17.07 -2.38 6.79
C PRO A 38 -16.11 -3.35 7.49
N ALA A 39 -16.60 -4.02 8.52
CA ALA A 39 -15.81 -5.05 9.18
C ALA A 39 -15.42 -6.14 8.16
N PRO A 40 -14.17 -6.67 8.19
CA PRO A 40 -13.76 -7.72 7.27
C PRO A 40 -14.66 -8.94 7.45
N SER A 41 -15.11 -9.54 6.34
CA SER A 41 -15.83 -10.80 6.38
C SER A 41 -14.92 -11.92 6.89
N ALA A 42 -15.50 -12.98 7.47
CA ALA A 42 -14.72 -14.15 7.90
C ALA A 42 -13.92 -14.77 6.73
N ILE A 43 -14.45 -14.74 5.51
CA ILE A 43 -13.77 -15.20 4.28
C ILE A 43 -12.56 -14.30 3.98
N GLY A 44 -12.70 -12.98 4.11
CA GLY A 44 -11.60 -12.04 3.93
C GLY A 44 -10.49 -12.23 4.95
N ALA A 45 -10.84 -12.44 6.23
CA ALA A 45 -9.87 -12.71 7.30
C ALA A 45 -9.08 -14.01 7.05
N ALA A 46 -9.74 -15.07 6.63
CA ALA A 46 -9.08 -16.33 6.28
C ALA A 46 -8.13 -16.19 5.07
N ALA A 47 -8.54 -15.43 4.05
CA ALA A 47 -7.70 -15.15 2.90
C ALA A 47 -6.46 -14.33 3.29
N GLU A 48 -6.61 -13.34 4.15
CA GLU A 48 -5.48 -12.54 4.66
C GLU A 48 -4.49 -13.40 5.46
N ASP A 49 -4.95 -14.31 6.31
CA ASP A 49 -4.08 -15.22 7.05
C ASP A 49 -3.27 -16.12 6.12
N ARG A 50 -3.89 -16.63 5.07
CA ARG A 50 -3.21 -17.43 4.04
C ARG A 50 -2.21 -16.60 3.23
N ALA A 51 -2.56 -15.37 2.91
CA ALA A 51 -1.68 -14.45 2.23
C ALA A 51 -0.44 -14.14 3.06
N VAL A 52 -0.61 -13.84 4.35
CA VAL A 52 0.50 -13.60 5.28
C VAL A 52 1.42 -14.81 5.38
N ALA A 53 0.88 -16.01 5.53
CA ALA A 53 1.67 -17.24 5.58
C ALA A 53 2.48 -17.44 4.29
N ALA A 54 1.89 -17.18 3.13
CA ALA A 54 2.58 -17.28 1.84
C ALA A 54 3.68 -16.22 1.68
N LEU A 55 3.44 -14.99 2.12
CA LEU A 55 4.44 -13.92 2.11
C LEU A 55 5.64 -14.26 3.00
N GLU A 56 5.39 -14.72 4.22
CA GLU A 56 6.45 -15.15 5.14
C GLU A 56 7.25 -16.32 4.57
N ALA A 57 6.59 -17.29 3.97
CA ALA A 57 7.25 -18.41 3.29
C ALA A 57 8.15 -17.97 2.12
N ASP A 58 7.77 -16.87 1.45
CA ASP A 58 8.56 -16.27 0.36
C ASP A 58 9.63 -15.27 0.86
N GLY A 59 9.81 -15.17 2.17
CA GLY A 59 10.86 -14.36 2.78
C GLY A 59 10.49 -12.92 3.15
N TYR A 60 9.22 -12.54 3.02
CA TYR A 60 8.76 -11.22 3.47
C TYR A 60 8.74 -11.13 4.99
N LEU A 61 9.11 -9.97 5.50
CA LEU A 61 8.90 -9.61 6.91
C LEU A 61 7.61 -8.79 7.02
N ILE A 62 6.63 -9.28 7.75
CA ILE A 62 5.38 -8.56 7.96
C ILE A 62 5.58 -7.42 8.95
N VAL A 63 5.24 -6.20 8.54
CA VAL A 63 5.37 -4.99 9.34
C VAL A 63 4.06 -4.63 10.01
N ALA A 64 2.95 -4.68 9.27
CA ALA A 64 1.61 -4.36 9.77
C ALA A 64 0.55 -5.13 9.01
N ARG A 65 -0.58 -5.37 9.66
CA ARG A 65 -1.78 -5.98 9.07
C ARG A 65 -2.98 -5.10 9.37
N ASN A 66 -3.89 -5.00 8.43
CA ASN A 66 -5.16 -4.31 8.63
C ASN A 66 -4.97 -2.89 9.20
N TRP A 67 -4.08 -2.14 8.58
CA TRP A 67 -3.87 -0.75 8.97
C TRP A 67 -5.03 0.09 8.47
N LYS A 68 -5.88 0.51 9.40
CA LYS A 68 -7.16 1.19 9.12
C LYS A 68 -7.12 2.65 9.47
N ARG A 69 -7.70 3.45 8.58
CA ARG A 69 -7.99 4.88 8.77
C ARG A 69 -9.39 5.17 8.18
N PRO A 70 -10.03 6.30 8.53
CA PRO A 70 -11.32 6.66 7.92
C PRO A 70 -11.29 6.67 6.39
N SER A 71 -10.15 7.01 5.81
CA SER A 71 -9.93 7.05 4.35
C SER A 71 -9.78 5.67 3.68
N GLY A 72 -9.54 4.61 4.43
CA GLY A 72 -9.39 3.26 3.89
C GLY A 72 -8.48 2.36 4.71
N GLU A 73 -8.06 1.26 4.10
CA GLU A 73 -7.31 0.19 4.74
C GLU A 73 -6.18 -0.30 3.85
N LEU A 74 -5.06 -0.65 4.49
CA LEU A 74 -4.00 -1.46 3.90
C LEU A 74 -4.11 -2.87 4.48
N ASP A 75 -4.21 -3.88 3.62
CA ASP A 75 -4.35 -5.26 4.06
C ASP A 75 -3.08 -5.74 4.75
N VAL A 76 -1.94 -5.57 4.10
CA VAL A 76 -0.63 -5.93 4.63
C VAL A 76 0.42 -4.90 4.23
N VAL A 77 1.26 -4.55 5.18
CA VAL A 77 2.52 -3.83 4.93
C VAL A 77 3.67 -4.75 5.30
N ALA A 78 4.60 -4.93 4.41
CA ALA A 78 5.69 -5.88 4.58
C ALA A 78 7.03 -5.33 4.05
N ARG A 79 8.10 -6.05 4.31
CA ARG A 79 9.41 -5.81 3.71
C ARG A 79 9.85 -7.02 2.91
N ASP A 80 10.27 -6.77 1.69
CA ASP A 80 10.96 -7.73 0.83
C ASP A 80 12.40 -7.24 0.67
N GLY A 81 13.30 -7.73 1.53
CA GLY A 81 14.63 -7.14 1.67
C GLY A 81 14.55 -5.67 2.12
N ASP A 82 15.12 -4.77 1.35
CA ASP A 82 15.12 -3.32 1.60
C ASP A 82 13.89 -2.58 1.04
N VAL A 83 13.02 -3.30 0.33
CA VAL A 83 11.83 -2.73 -0.29
C VAL A 83 10.66 -2.75 0.69
N LEU A 84 10.03 -1.60 0.89
CA LEU A 84 8.77 -1.52 1.62
C LEU A 84 7.62 -1.85 0.68
N VAL A 85 6.84 -2.86 1.02
CA VAL A 85 5.81 -3.42 0.15
C VAL A 85 4.42 -3.22 0.75
N PHE A 86 3.53 -2.64 -0.04
CA PHE A 86 2.10 -2.56 0.27
C PHE A 86 1.40 -3.68 -0.49
N VAL A 87 0.75 -4.57 0.23
CA VAL A 87 0.16 -5.78 -0.33
C VAL A 87 -1.35 -5.72 -0.24
N GLU A 88 -2.00 -5.85 -1.39
CA GLU A 88 -3.45 -6.01 -1.48
C GLU A 88 -3.77 -7.51 -1.58
N VAL A 89 -4.66 -7.99 -0.71
CA VAL A 89 -5.10 -9.38 -0.69
C VAL A 89 -6.43 -9.50 -1.42
N ARG A 90 -6.49 -10.40 -2.39
CA ARG A 90 -7.70 -10.68 -3.17
C ARG A 90 -8.06 -12.15 -3.06
N SER A 91 -9.32 -12.40 -2.77
CA SER A 91 -9.89 -13.75 -2.69
C SER A 91 -10.85 -13.99 -3.84
N ARG A 92 -10.72 -15.14 -4.48
CA ARG A 92 -11.64 -15.64 -5.52
C ARG A 92 -12.03 -17.07 -5.24
N GLU A 93 -13.22 -17.44 -5.68
CA GLU A 93 -13.68 -18.82 -5.63
C GLU A 93 -13.17 -19.66 -6.80
N ASP A 94 -12.91 -19.04 -7.96
CA ASP A 94 -12.44 -19.69 -9.18
C ASP A 94 -11.56 -18.82 -10.09
N ASP A 95 -10.93 -19.45 -11.09
CA ASP A 95 -10.05 -18.82 -12.09
C ASP A 95 -10.78 -18.29 -13.34
N GLU A 96 -12.09 -18.41 -13.42
CA GLU A 96 -12.84 -18.16 -14.65
C GLU A 96 -12.85 -16.69 -15.11
N HIS A 97 -12.38 -15.76 -14.31
CA HIS A 97 -12.58 -14.32 -14.51
C HIS A 97 -11.28 -13.52 -14.75
N GLY A 98 -10.24 -14.14 -15.32
CA GLY A 98 -9.03 -13.45 -15.76
C GLY A 98 -7.83 -13.58 -14.81
N HIS A 99 -6.75 -12.90 -15.16
CA HIS A 99 -5.49 -12.93 -14.44
C HIS A 99 -5.62 -12.31 -13.04
N ALA A 100 -4.94 -12.87 -12.04
CA ALA A 100 -4.96 -12.36 -10.68
C ALA A 100 -4.55 -10.88 -10.58
N ALA A 101 -3.64 -10.42 -11.43
CA ALA A 101 -3.24 -9.00 -11.50
C ALA A 101 -4.40 -8.08 -11.95
N GLU A 102 -5.36 -8.57 -12.72
CA GLU A 102 -6.54 -7.84 -13.18
C GLU A 102 -7.62 -7.71 -12.08
N MET A 103 -7.48 -8.43 -10.98
CA MET A 103 -8.42 -8.38 -9.86
C MET A 103 -8.44 -7.01 -9.16
N VAL A 104 -7.40 -6.21 -9.33
CA VAL A 104 -7.32 -4.87 -8.74
C VAL A 104 -7.56 -3.84 -9.83
N SER A 105 -8.75 -3.21 -9.80
CA SER A 105 -9.11 -2.17 -10.75
C SER A 105 -8.22 -0.93 -10.64
N TRP A 106 -8.18 -0.11 -11.69
CA TRP A 106 -7.46 1.17 -11.67
C TRP A 106 -7.90 2.09 -10.52
N GLN A 107 -9.20 2.13 -10.24
CA GLN A 107 -9.74 2.92 -9.13
C GLN A 107 -9.26 2.38 -7.78
N LYS A 108 -9.25 1.07 -7.61
CA LYS A 108 -8.74 0.42 -6.38
C LYS A 108 -7.24 0.64 -6.21
N ARG A 109 -6.45 0.54 -7.28
CA ARG A 109 -5.02 0.83 -7.26
C ARG A 109 -4.74 2.26 -6.80
N GLY A 110 -5.46 3.23 -7.35
CA GLY A 110 -5.35 4.63 -6.94
C GLY A 110 -5.72 4.84 -5.48
N LYS A 111 -6.75 4.18 -5.00
CA LYS A 111 -7.16 4.23 -3.60
C LYS A 111 -6.10 3.65 -2.67
N VAL A 112 -5.58 2.47 -2.98
CA VAL A 112 -4.51 1.83 -2.19
C VAL A 112 -3.24 2.69 -2.19
N THR A 113 -2.87 3.25 -3.33
CA THR A 113 -1.73 4.15 -3.45
C THR A 113 -1.86 5.36 -2.53
N ARG A 114 -3.04 5.99 -2.48
CA ARG A 114 -3.29 7.13 -1.58
C ARG A 114 -3.19 6.75 -0.10
N ILE A 115 -3.74 5.60 0.28
CA ILE A 115 -3.65 5.10 1.65
C ILE A 115 -2.20 4.75 2.02
N ALA A 116 -1.43 4.20 1.08
CA ALA A 116 -0.01 3.93 1.26
C ALA A 116 0.78 5.23 1.53
N TYR A 117 0.50 6.30 0.81
CA TYR A 117 1.10 7.62 1.10
C TYR A 117 0.74 8.12 2.50
N LEU A 118 -0.49 7.94 2.92
CA LEU A 118 -0.91 8.29 4.28
C LEU A 118 -0.14 7.48 5.33
N TYR A 119 0.06 6.19 5.09
CA TYR A 119 0.89 5.34 5.93
C TYR A 119 2.32 5.89 6.06
N LEU A 120 2.96 6.25 4.95
CA LEU A 120 4.31 6.81 4.94
C LEU A 120 4.41 8.12 5.74
N VAL A 121 3.39 8.97 5.65
CA VAL A 121 3.34 10.25 6.37
C VAL A 121 3.15 10.05 7.87
N LEU A 122 2.26 9.15 8.27
CA LEU A 122 1.88 8.95 9.67
C LEU A 122 2.87 8.05 10.42
N GLU A 123 3.26 6.94 9.82
CA GLU A 123 4.12 5.95 10.49
C GLU A 123 5.62 6.23 10.28
N LYS A 124 5.98 7.02 9.27
CA LYS A 124 7.34 7.43 8.95
C LYS A 124 8.35 6.27 8.94
N PRO A 125 8.08 5.16 8.22
CA PRO A 125 9.02 4.06 8.15
C PRO A 125 10.30 4.46 7.43
N ALA A 126 11.42 3.82 7.76
CA ALA A 126 12.63 3.94 6.96
C ALA A 126 12.47 3.10 5.69
N TYR A 127 12.68 3.69 4.52
CA TYR A 127 12.64 3.00 3.23
C TYR A 127 13.40 3.76 2.16
N ASP A 128 13.95 3.04 1.20
CA ASP A 128 14.57 3.59 -0.01
C ASP A 128 13.64 3.41 -1.21
N GLU A 129 12.91 2.31 -1.26
CA GLU A 129 12.02 1.94 -2.34
C GLU A 129 10.71 1.38 -1.81
N CYS A 130 9.60 1.69 -2.48
CA CYS A 130 8.28 1.14 -2.23
C CYS A 130 7.79 0.33 -3.42
N ARG A 131 6.96 -0.67 -3.15
CA ARG A 131 6.39 -1.53 -4.18
C ARG A 131 4.96 -1.91 -3.80
N PHE A 132 4.11 -2.11 -4.79
CA PHE A 132 2.74 -2.61 -4.64
C PHE A 132 2.66 -4.03 -5.16
N ASP A 133 2.33 -4.95 -4.27
CA ASP A 133 2.16 -6.37 -4.61
C ASP A 133 0.70 -6.77 -4.39
N VAL A 134 0.28 -7.82 -5.07
CA VAL A 134 -1.03 -8.45 -4.90
C VAL A 134 -0.82 -9.90 -4.49
N VAL A 135 -1.57 -10.35 -3.49
CA VAL A 135 -1.70 -11.77 -3.19
C VAL A 135 -3.09 -12.21 -3.58
N ALA A 136 -3.18 -13.10 -4.54
CA ALA A 136 -4.42 -13.71 -4.99
C ALA A 136 -4.61 -15.07 -4.33
N VAL A 137 -5.72 -15.22 -3.62
CA VAL A 137 -6.13 -16.48 -2.99
C VAL A 137 -7.30 -17.04 -3.78
N THR A 138 -7.10 -18.16 -4.46
CA THR A 138 -8.12 -18.82 -5.28
C THR A 138 -8.28 -20.27 -4.82
N GLY A 139 -9.34 -20.56 -4.06
CA GLY A 139 -9.48 -21.87 -3.44
C GLY A 139 -8.26 -22.23 -2.59
N ASP A 140 -7.55 -23.30 -2.92
CA ASP A 140 -6.34 -23.74 -2.23
C ASP A 140 -5.05 -23.11 -2.75
N ARG A 141 -5.14 -22.30 -3.83
CA ARG A 141 -3.98 -21.68 -4.45
C ARG A 141 -3.76 -20.28 -3.92
N VAL A 142 -2.49 -19.95 -3.67
CA VAL A 142 -2.05 -18.61 -3.30
C VAL A 142 -0.96 -18.18 -4.28
N GLU A 143 -1.16 -17.03 -4.92
CA GLU A 143 -0.22 -16.46 -5.87
C GLU A 143 0.23 -15.08 -5.41
N ILE A 144 1.53 -14.85 -5.37
CA ILE A 144 2.12 -13.55 -5.06
C ILE A 144 2.52 -12.88 -6.38
N ILE A 145 1.95 -11.72 -6.65
CA ILE A 145 2.25 -10.93 -7.84
C ILE A 145 3.03 -9.70 -7.39
N LYS A 146 4.35 -9.72 -7.64
CA LYS A 146 5.24 -8.62 -7.28
C LYS A 146 5.14 -7.50 -8.31
N ASP A 147 5.22 -6.26 -7.84
CA ASP A 147 5.21 -5.05 -8.67
C ASP A 147 3.96 -5.01 -9.58
N ALA A 148 2.79 -5.24 -8.97
CA ALA A 148 1.52 -5.32 -9.69
C ALA A 148 1.10 -3.98 -10.33
N TRP A 149 1.47 -2.88 -9.73
CA TRP A 149 1.37 -1.54 -10.31
C TRP A 149 2.37 -0.58 -9.66
N ARG A 150 2.52 0.59 -10.27
CA ARG A 150 3.33 1.68 -9.73
C ARG A 150 2.46 2.84 -9.27
N GLY A 151 2.80 3.37 -8.11
CA GLY A 151 2.12 4.52 -7.52
C GLY A 151 2.59 5.87 -8.05
#